data_39ab36ff33973bc4eb7a0ee25ded741a
#
_entry.id   39ab36ff33973bc4eb7a0ee25ded741a
#
_cell.length_a   1.000
_cell.length_b   1.000
_cell.length_c   1.000
_cell.angle_alpha   90.00
_cell.angle_beta   90.00
_cell.angle_gamma   90.00
#
_symmetry.space_group_name_H-M   'P 1'
#
loop_
_entity.id
_entity.type
_entity.pdbx_description
1 polymer ?
#
loop_
_entity_poly.entity_id
_entity_poly.type
_entity_poly.pdbx_seq_one_letter_code
_entity_poly.pdbx_strand_id
1 'polypeptide(L)'
;VLLKEGSHNSSFETVLLVDIGLKDQMSEIDKHVLSKSLAFAMSMSEKLLLKNIGHYVALYDQGSFYWLEMNSLQDYYQGMENWISKGITSQGGDALHLFASEHLDLYFTKMIYVTAGDFNEELSRLNDFLSISAITIKNDIQNVQTIKHFQNQLYELPLDSIDQNMYHFEI
;
A
#
# COMPACT_ATOMS: atom_id res chain seq x y z
N VAL A 1 15.20 4.38 -9.54
CA VAL A 1 14.19 3.74 -10.33
C VAL A 1 14.72 2.53 -11.02
N LEU A 2 14.37 1.41 -10.61
CA LEU A 2 14.69 0.30 -11.49
C LEU A 2 13.56 -0.72 -11.39
N LEU A 3 12.54 -0.49 -12.17
CA LEU A 3 12.01 -1.57 -12.96
C LEU A 3 13.20 -2.00 -13.83
N LYS A 4 13.91 -3.05 -13.41
CA LYS A 4 15.10 -3.53 -14.12
C LYS A 4 14.77 -3.71 -15.58
N GLU A 5 15.44 -2.96 -16.43
CA GLU A 5 15.63 -3.37 -17.81
C GLU A 5 16.32 -4.73 -17.81
N GLY A 6 15.63 -5.72 -18.30
CA GLY A 6 16.21 -7.03 -18.57
C GLY A 6 15.75 -8.13 -17.62
N SER A 7 14.81 -8.86 -18.11
CA SER A 7 14.31 -10.20 -17.81
C SER A 7 12.96 -10.23 -17.12
N HIS A 8 12.07 -10.65 -17.87
CA HIS A 8 10.71 -11.15 -17.73
C HIS A 8 9.63 -10.15 -18.17
N ASN A 9 8.91 -10.57 -19.21
CA ASN A 9 7.78 -9.93 -19.88
C ASN A 9 6.49 -9.87 -19.03
N SER A 10 6.58 -9.59 -17.74
CA SER A 10 5.42 -9.35 -16.90
C SER A 10 5.47 -7.94 -16.34
N SER A 11 5.09 -6.96 -17.15
CA SER A 11 4.72 -5.66 -16.60
C SER A 11 3.35 -5.79 -15.98
N PHE A 12 3.28 -5.89 -14.65
CA PHE A 12 2.00 -5.82 -13.96
C PHE A 12 1.45 -4.39 -14.01
N GLU A 13 0.16 -4.30 -14.22
CA GLU A 13 -0.56 -3.02 -14.24
C GLU A 13 -0.97 -2.55 -12.84
N THR A 14 -0.79 -3.39 -11.82
CA THR A 14 -1.20 -3.13 -10.44
C THR A 14 0.00 -2.94 -9.54
N VAL A 15 -0.04 -1.91 -8.72
CA VAL A 15 0.92 -1.66 -7.64
C VAL A 15 0.23 -1.57 -6.30
N LEU A 16 0.80 -2.23 -5.29
CA LEU A 16 0.47 -2.05 -3.88
C LEU A 16 1.53 -1.13 -3.27
N LEU A 17 1.17 0.13 -3.08
CA LEU A 17 2.04 1.15 -2.50
C LEU A 17 1.83 1.19 -0.98
N VAL A 18 2.90 1.02 -0.21
CA VAL A 18 2.83 0.92 1.25
C VAL A 18 3.70 2.00 1.89
N ASP A 19 3.06 2.88 2.65
CA ASP A 19 3.68 3.99 3.38
C ASP A 19 3.25 3.97 4.85
N ILE A 20 3.88 3.13 5.65
CA ILE A 20 3.49 2.85 7.04
C ILE A 20 4.64 3.05 8.04
N GLY A 21 5.67 3.79 7.65
CA GLY A 21 6.92 3.84 8.39
C GLY A 21 6.86 4.45 9.79
N LEU A 22 7.92 4.20 10.54
CA LEU A 22 8.14 4.73 11.89
C LEU A 22 8.24 6.26 11.89
N LYS A 23 7.73 6.86 12.97
CA LYS A 23 7.98 8.27 13.33
C LYS A 23 8.88 8.32 14.56
N ASP A 24 9.58 9.43 14.77
CA ASP A 24 10.55 9.60 15.87
C ASP A 24 9.97 9.36 17.26
N GLN A 25 8.69 9.63 17.46
CA GLN A 25 7.98 9.35 18.71
C GLN A 25 6.64 8.69 18.39
N MET A 26 6.52 7.43 18.74
CA MET A 26 5.30 6.65 18.54
C MET A 26 4.71 6.22 19.87
N SER A 27 3.42 6.49 20.05
CA SER A 27 2.63 5.89 21.12
C SER A 27 2.43 4.38 20.88
N GLU A 28 1.95 3.66 21.89
CA GLU A 28 1.57 2.24 21.72
C GLU A 28 0.41 2.09 20.71
N ILE A 29 -0.48 3.07 20.62
CA ILE A 29 -1.56 3.10 19.63
C ILE A 29 -0.98 3.25 18.22
N ASP A 30 -0.01 4.15 18.02
CA ASP A 30 0.63 4.32 16.71
C ASP A 30 1.33 3.05 16.25
N LYS A 31 2.03 2.35 17.14
CA LYS A 31 2.65 1.05 16.86
C LYS A 31 1.60 0.00 16.47
N HIS A 32 0.45 0.02 17.14
CA HIS A 32 -0.64 -0.89 16.81
C HIS A 32 -1.25 -0.58 15.44
N VAL A 33 -1.49 0.69 15.13
CA VAL A 33 -1.94 1.16 13.80
C VAL A 33 -0.94 0.72 12.72
N LEU A 34 0.36 0.92 12.95
CA LEU A 34 1.40 0.52 12.01
C LEU A 34 1.38 -1.01 11.77
N SER A 35 1.34 -1.79 12.84
CA SER A 35 1.29 -3.25 12.76
C SER A 35 0.06 -3.75 11.99
N LYS A 36 -1.10 -3.17 12.25
CA LYS A 36 -2.34 -3.50 11.54
C LYS A 36 -2.32 -3.04 10.08
N SER A 37 -1.73 -1.90 9.79
CA SER A 37 -1.57 -1.41 8.41
C SER A 37 -0.67 -2.33 7.60
N LEU A 38 0.44 -2.80 8.18
CA LEU A 38 1.32 -3.78 7.54
C LEU A 38 0.60 -5.10 7.29
N ALA A 39 -0.08 -5.64 8.29
CA ALA A 39 -0.85 -6.88 8.17
C ALA A 39 -1.95 -6.75 7.10
N PHE A 40 -2.62 -5.61 7.02
CA PHE A 40 -3.61 -5.32 5.99
C PHE A 40 -2.97 -5.32 4.59
N ALA A 41 -1.86 -4.62 4.40
CA ALA A 41 -1.16 -4.58 3.11
C ALA A 41 -0.72 -5.99 2.67
N MET A 42 -0.19 -6.79 3.59
CA MET A 42 0.19 -8.18 3.31
C MET A 42 -1.02 -9.03 2.90
N SER A 43 -2.13 -8.91 3.60
CA SER A 43 -3.37 -9.64 3.27
C SER A 43 -3.96 -9.20 1.93
N MET A 44 -3.82 -7.93 1.56
CA MET A 44 -4.24 -7.44 0.24
C MET A 44 -3.39 -8.06 -0.87
N SER A 45 -2.07 -8.17 -0.69
CA SER A 45 -1.19 -8.85 -1.65
C SER A 45 -1.56 -10.32 -1.82
N GLU A 46 -1.75 -11.03 -0.72
CA GLU A 46 -2.20 -12.43 -0.76
C GLU A 46 -3.55 -12.58 -1.49
N LYS A 47 -4.51 -11.70 -1.20
CA LYS A 47 -5.84 -11.71 -1.85
C LYS A 47 -5.76 -11.44 -3.36
N LEU A 48 -4.89 -10.55 -3.80
CA LEU A 48 -4.63 -10.34 -5.23
C LEU A 48 -4.11 -11.61 -5.89
N LEU A 49 -3.13 -12.27 -5.27
CA LEU A 49 -2.55 -13.51 -5.79
C LEU A 49 -3.55 -14.67 -5.82
N LEU A 50 -4.42 -14.78 -4.82
CA LEU A 50 -5.53 -15.77 -4.82
C LEU A 50 -6.52 -15.54 -5.96
N LYS A 51 -6.62 -14.31 -6.46
CA LYS A 51 -7.39 -13.95 -7.66
C LYS A 51 -6.57 -14.03 -8.96
N ASN A 52 -5.35 -14.57 -8.91
CA ASN A 52 -4.39 -14.62 -10.02
C ASN A 52 -4.01 -13.24 -10.59
N ILE A 53 -3.97 -12.22 -9.73
CA ILE A 53 -3.55 -10.86 -10.08
C ILE A 53 -2.11 -10.67 -9.64
N GLY A 54 -1.17 -10.77 -10.59
CA GLY A 54 0.22 -10.39 -10.36
C GLY A 54 0.35 -8.88 -10.13
N HIS A 55 1.25 -8.47 -9.26
CA HIS A 55 1.41 -7.06 -8.90
C HIS A 55 2.81 -6.76 -8.36
N TYR A 56 3.16 -5.49 -8.36
CA TYR A 56 4.32 -5.00 -7.63
C TYR A 56 3.90 -4.51 -6.24
N VAL A 57 4.79 -4.70 -5.28
CA VAL A 57 4.72 -4.06 -3.97
C VAL A 57 5.84 -3.05 -3.88
N ALA A 58 5.51 -1.81 -3.57
CA ALA A 58 6.44 -0.72 -3.34
C ALA A 58 6.35 -0.31 -1.86
N LEU A 59 7.35 -0.71 -1.07
CA LEU A 59 7.48 -0.29 0.33
C LEU A 59 8.31 0.99 0.37
N TYR A 60 7.72 2.08 0.83
CA TYR A 60 8.43 3.34 0.97
C TYR A 60 9.32 3.34 2.20
N ASP A 61 10.56 3.80 2.03
CA ASP A 61 11.53 3.96 3.12
C ASP A 61 12.49 5.11 2.81
N GLN A 62 12.43 6.19 3.57
CA GLN A 62 13.38 7.32 3.53
C GLN A 62 13.69 7.85 2.12
N GLY A 63 12.68 8.12 1.33
CA GLY A 63 12.85 8.69 -0.01
C GLY A 63 13.21 7.69 -1.10
N SER A 64 13.03 6.40 -0.86
CA SER A 64 13.19 5.34 -1.85
C SER A 64 12.10 4.29 -1.74
N PHE A 65 11.96 3.45 -2.76
CA PHE A 65 11.09 2.28 -2.73
C PHE A 65 11.89 0.99 -2.68
N TYR A 66 11.49 0.10 -1.78
CA TYR A 66 11.86 -1.29 -1.84
C TYR A 66 10.80 -2.07 -2.62
N TRP A 67 11.19 -2.64 -3.75
CA TRP A 67 10.28 -3.30 -4.68
C TRP A 67 10.25 -4.81 -4.48
N LEU A 68 9.05 -5.37 -4.47
CA LEU A 68 8.80 -6.81 -4.51
C LEU A 68 7.91 -7.11 -5.72
N GLU A 69 8.27 -8.12 -6.48
CA GLU A 69 7.48 -8.63 -7.60
C GLU A 69 6.69 -9.86 -7.13
N MET A 70 5.38 -9.79 -7.22
CA MET A 70 4.45 -10.80 -6.72
C MET A 70 3.73 -11.48 -7.90
N ASN A 71 4.25 -12.63 -8.33
CA ASN A 71 3.67 -13.45 -9.41
C ASN A 71 2.82 -14.60 -8.86
N SER A 72 3.15 -15.07 -7.66
CA SER A 72 2.58 -16.29 -7.08
C SER A 72 2.54 -16.21 -5.55
N LEU A 73 1.75 -17.07 -4.94
CA LEU A 73 1.77 -17.25 -3.47
C LEU A 73 3.15 -17.69 -2.96
N GLN A 74 3.94 -18.39 -3.79
CA GLN A 74 5.31 -18.75 -3.42
C GLN A 74 6.18 -17.51 -3.26
N ASP A 75 6.10 -16.53 -4.18
CA ASP A 75 6.84 -15.26 -4.07
C ASP A 75 6.43 -14.50 -2.81
N TYR A 76 5.13 -14.50 -2.50
CA TYR A 76 4.59 -13.88 -1.29
C TYR A 76 5.19 -14.50 -0.02
N TYR A 77 5.18 -15.84 0.11
CA TYR A 77 5.70 -16.50 1.30
C TYR A 77 7.23 -16.38 1.40
N GLN A 78 7.95 -16.43 0.30
CA GLN A 78 9.40 -16.20 0.28
C GLN A 78 9.77 -14.77 0.62
N GLY A 79 8.95 -13.81 0.23
CA GLY A 79 9.17 -12.37 0.52
C GLY A 79 8.71 -11.92 1.91
N MET A 80 8.00 -12.75 2.66
CA MET A 80 7.32 -12.36 3.90
C MET A 80 8.26 -11.78 4.95
N GLU A 81 9.43 -12.37 5.16
CA GLU A 81 10.42 -11.87 6.13
C GLU A 81 10.92 -10.47 5.74
N ASN A 82 11.16 -10.24 4.44
CA ASN A 82 11.56 -8.94 3.92
C ASN A 82 10.45 -7.89 4.08
N TRP A 83 9.20 -8.28 3.86
CA TRP A 83 8.04 -7.42 4.10
C TRP A 83 7.99 -6.94 5.54
N ILE A 84 8.06 -7.89 6.48
CA ILE A 84 7.95 -7.59 7.91
C ILE A 84 9.15 -6.74 8.36
N SER A 85 10.36 -7.14 8.00
CA SER A 85 11.57 -6.42 8.36
C SER A 85 11.56 -4.98 7.82
N LYS A 86 11.28 -4.79 6.54
CA LYS A 86 11.21 -3.45 5.92
C LYS A 86 10.03 -2.63 6.43
N GLY A 87 8.87 -3.23 6.58
CA GLY A 87 7.67 -2.53 7.08
C GLY A 87 7.81 -2.03 8.51
N ILE A 88 8.55 -2.74 9.37
CA ILE A 88 8.78 -2.33 10.77
C ILE A 88 9.86 -1.26 10.88
N THR A 89 10.87 -1.26 9.99
CA THR A 89 12.03 -0.38 10.09
C THR A 89 11.98 0.84 9.18
N SER A 90 11.03 0.87 8.23
CA SER A 90 10.91 1.97 7.27
C SER A 90 10.50 3.29 7.93
N GLN A 91 10.91 4.39 7.36
CA GLN A 91 10.42 5.72 7.73
C GLN A 91 9.51 6.24 6.63
N GLY A 92 8.23 6.43 6.97
CA GLY A 92 7.17 6.80 6.04
C GLY A 92 6.93 8.30 5.94
N GLY A 93 6.00 8.67 5.06
CA GLY A 93 5.41 10.00 4.99
C GLY A 93 5.28 10.62 3.61
N ASP A 94 6.13 10.27 2.65
CA ASP A 94 6.19 10.95 1.34
C ASP A 94 6.10 10.02 0.13
N ALA A 95 5.51 8.84 0.29
CA ALA A 95 5.45 7.83 -0.77
C ALA A 95 4.73 8.34 -2.03
N LEU A 96 3.61 9.02 -1.89
CA LEU A 96 2.85 9.56 -3.03
C LEU A 96 3.63 10.64 -3.78
N HIS A 97 4.30 11.53 -3.04
CA HIS A 97 5.13 12.56 -3.64
C HIS A 97 6.27 11.94 -4.45
N LEU A 98 6.98 10.96 -3.89
CA LEU A 98 8.04 10.26 -4.60
C LEU A 98 7.50 9.52 -5.83
N PHE A 99 6.36 8.83 -5.68
CA PHE A 99 5.72 8.08 -6.76
C PHE A 99 5.37 8.99 -7.95
N ALA A 100 4.81 10.17 -7.68
CA ALA A 100 4.49 11.18 -8.69
C ALA A 100 5.76 11.81 -9.29
N SER A 101 6.75 12.16 -8.46
CA SER A 101 7.98 12.84 -8.91
C SER A 101 8.86 11.96 -9.81
N GLU A 102 8.82 10.65 -9.62
CA GLU A 102 9.48 9.66 -10.46
C GLU A 102 8.62 9.21 -11.66
N HIS A 103 7.45 9.81 -11.85
CA HIS A 103 6.50 9.49 -12.92
C HIS A 103 6.06 8.01 -12.94
N LEU A 104 6.05 7.35 -11.79
CA LEU A 104 5.67 5.95 -11.66
C LEU A 104 4.17 5.73 -11.93
N ASP A 105 3.36 6.77 -11.70
CA ASP A 105 1.92 6.80 -12.01
C ASP A 105 1.59 6.59 -13.50
N LEU A 106 2.57 6.73 -14.39
CA LEU A 106 2.40 6.46 -15.83
C LEU A 106 2.54 4.97 -16.20
N TYR A 107 3.10 4.16 -15.30
CA TYR A 107 3.36 2.73 -15.56
C TYR A 107 2.27 1.80 -15.06
N PHE A 108 1.36 2.31 -14.23
CA PHE A 108 0.32 1.52 -13.59
C PHE A 108 -1.07 2.02 -13.96
N THR A 109 -2.03 1.12 -14.03
CA THR A 109 -3.45 1.45 -14.22
C THR A 109 -4.23 1.36 -12.92
N LYS A 110 -3.69 0.63 -11.92
CA LYS A 110 -4.32 0.43 -10.62
C LYS A 110 -3.29 0.55 -9.50
N MET A 111 -3.65 1.33 -8.49
CA MET A 111 -2.90 1.47 -7.25
C MET A 111 -3.78 1.10 -6.05
N ILE A 112 -3.25 0.28 -5.16
CA ILE A 112 -3.75 0.13 -3.81
C ILE A 112 -2.76 0.80 -2.88
N TYR A 113 -3.17 1.88 -2.23
CA TYR A 113 -2.31 2.67 -1.35
C TYR A 113 -2.68 2.44 0.11
N VAL A 114 -1.77 1.88 0.89
CA VAL A 114 -1.93 1.65 2.32
C VAL A 114 -1.00 2.56 3.09
N THR A 115 -1.58 3.40 3.95
CA THR A 115 -0.83 4.34 4.78
C THR A 115 -1.28 4.30 6.23
N ALA A 116 -0.37 4.59 7.15
CA ALA A 116 -0.67 4.84 8.56
C ALA A 116 -0.92 6.33 8.87
N GLY A 117 -0.80 7.20 7.85
CA GLY A 117 -1.04 8.63 7.93
C GLY A 117 -2.41 9.04 7.41
N ASP A 118 -2.59 10.35 7.32
CA ASP A 118 -3.75 10.93 6.66
C ASP A 118 -3.57 10.96 5.13
N PHE A 119 -4.67 10.95 4.40
CA PHE A 119 -4.64 11.22 2.98
C PHE A 119 -4.27 12.69 2.75
N ASN A 120 -3.38 12.92 1.79
CA ASN A 120 -2.91 14.24 1.44
C ASN A 120 -3.33 14.64 0.02
N GLU A 121 -3.08 15.90 -0.33
CA GLU A 121 -3.41 16.45 -1.64
C GLU A 121 -2.62 15.82 -2.80
N GLU A 122 -1.56 15.08 -2.52
CA GLU A 122 -0.74 14.42 -3.54
C GLU A 122 -1.53 13.38 -4.35
N LEU A 123 -2.59 12.80 -3.76
CA LEU A 123 -3.51 11.91 -4.51
C LEU A 123 -4.11 12.60 -5.73
N SER A 124 -4.37 13.89 -5.66
CA SER A 124 -4.93 14.67 -6.78
C SER A 124 -3.92 15.04 -7.87
N ARG A 125 -2.63 14.82 -7.60
CA ARG A 125 -1.53 15.11 -8.55
C ARG A 125 -1.12 13.91 -9.37
N LEU A 126 -1.61 12.72 -9.03
CA LEU A 126 -1.36 11.51 -9.79
C LEU A 126 -2.17 11.49 -11.09
N ASN A 127 -1.71 10.71 -12.04
CA ASN A 127 -2.35 10.58 -13.35
C ASN A 127 -3.83 10.19 -13.23
N ASP A 128 -4.70 10.92 -13.92
CA ASP A 128 -6.16 10.68 -13.92
C ASP A 128 -6.57 9.29 -14.43
N PHE A 129 -5.70 8.61 -15.17
CA PHE A 129 -5.94 7.24 -15.64
C PHE A 129 -5.60 6.17 -14.59
N LEU A 130 -4.90 6.54 -13.51
CA LEU A 130 -4.59 5.64 -12.42
C LEU A 130 -5.80 5.51 -11.48
N SER A 131 -6.38 4.33 -11.41
CA SER A 131 -7.43 4.02 -10.44
C SER A 131 -6.81 3.75 -9.06
N ILE A 132 -7.18 4.53 -8.06
CA ILE A 132 -6.59 4.47 -6.73
C ILE A 132 -7.62 4.01 -5.70
N SER A 133 -7.26 2.98 -4.93
CA SER A 133 -7.91 2.60 -3.69
C SER A 133 -6.96 2.89 -2.53
N ALA A 134 -7.21 3.97 -1.80
CA ALA A 134 -6.37 4.39 -0.68
C ALA A 134 -7.00 3.98 0.65
N ILE A 135 -6.20 3.39 1.53
CA ILE A 135 -6.64 2.84 2.80
C ILE A 135 -5.77 3.43 3.92
N THR A 136 -6.42 3.96 4.94
CA THR A 136 -5.78 4.32 6.21
C THR A 136 -6.54 3.70 7.38
N ILE A 137 -5.83 3.34 8.43
CA ILE A 137 -6.40 2.77 9.64
C ILE A 137 -6.43 3.85 10.71
N LYS A 138 -7.60 4.06 11.29
CA LYS A 138 -7.86 5.09 12.29
C LYS A 138 -8.31 4.48 13.63
N ASN A 139 -7.81 5.04 14.73
CA ASN A 139 -8.18 4.61 16.08
C ASN A 139 -9.37 5.38 16.67
N ASP A 140 -9.79 6.46 16.03
CA ASP A 140 -10.82 7.40 16.52
C ASP A 140 -12.17 7.24 15.81
N ILE A 141 -12.30 6.27 14.91
CA ILE A 141 -13.55 5.96 14.22
C ILE A 141 -14.10 4.59 14.63
N GLN A 142 -15.42 4.44 14.59
CA GLN A 142 -16.12 3.20 14.95
C GLN A 142 -16.59 2.40 13.72
N ASN A 143 -16.78 3.07 12.59
CA ASN A 143 -17.29 2.48 11.37
C ASN A 143 -16.41 2.81 10.18
N VAL A 144 -16.40 1.92 9.20
CA VAL A 144 -15.74 2.17 7.91
C VAL A 144 -16.31 3.42 7.27
N GLN A 145 -15.43 4.34 6.89
CA GLN A 145 -15.78 5.51 6.12
C GLN A 145 -15.24 5.36 4.70
N THR A 146 -16.09 5.66 3.72
CA THR A 146 -15.72 5.60 2.30
C THR A 146 -15.98 6.94 1.67
N ILE A 147 -14.95 7.51 1.07
CA ILE A 147 -15.01 8.76 0.32
C ILE A 147 -14.73 8.43 -1.14
N LYS A 148 -15.67 8.71 -2.02
CA LYS A 148 -15.48 8.57 -3.46
C LYS A 148 -15.07 9.90 -4.05
N HIS A 149 -13.97 9.90 -4.80
CA HIS A 149 -13.49 11.07 -5.51
C HIS A 149 -13.07 10.69 -6.93
N PHE A 150 -13.91 10.99 -7.91
CA PHE A 150 -13.76 10.54 -9.31
C PHE A 150 -13.62 9.02 -9.40
N GLN A 151 -12.53 8.50 -9.99
CA GLN A 151 -12.24 7.06 -10.03
C GLN A 151 -11.51 6.55 -8.79
N ASN A 152 -11.27 7.41 -7.79
CA ASN A 152 -10.54 7.06 -6.58
C ASN A 152 -11.51 6.73 -5.44
N GLN A 153 -11.14 5.75 -4.65
CA GLN A 153 -11.87 5.35 -3.45
C GLN A 153 -10.94 5.46 -2.24
N LEU A 154 -11.35 6.27 -1.27
CA LEU A 154 -10.60 6.48 -0.03
C LEU A 154 -11.35 5.77 1.10
N TYR A 155 -10.65 4.89 1.81
CA TYR A 155 -11.22 4.11 2.91
C TYR A 155 -10.50 4.43 4.21
N GLU A 156 -11.27 4.84 5.21
CA GLU A 156 -10.81 4.90 6.59
C GLU A 156 -11.38 3.70 7.34
N LEU A 157 -10.51 2.85 7.88
CA LEU A 157 -10.89 1.63 8.56
C LEU A 157 -10.66 1.77 10.07
N PRO A 158 -11.64 1.39 10.91
CA PRO A 158 -11.46 1.41 12.35
C PRO A 158 -10.47 0.35 12.82
N LEU A 159 -9.56 0.75 13.70
CA LEU A 159 -8.50 -0.11 14.22
C LEU A 159 -9.06 -1.38 14.91
N ASP A 160 -10.11 -1.21 15.71
CA ASP A 160 -10.67 -2.29 16.53
C ASP A 160 -11.43 -3.36 15.74
N SER A 161 -11.85 -3.06 14.53
CA SER A 161 -12.63 -3.96 13.68
C SER A 161 -11.98 -4.29 12.34
N ILE A 162 -10.71 -4.00 12.18
CA ILE A 162 -10.01 -4.18 10.90
C ILE A 162 -10.03 -5.64 10.45
N ASP A 163 -9.87 -6.58 11.36
CA ASP A 163 -9.83 -8.00 11.03
C ASP A 163 -11.18 -8.50 10.46
N GLN A 164 -12.29 -7.90 10.90
CA GLN A 164 -13.62 -8.19 10.36
C GLN A 164 -13.85 -7.54 9.00
N ASN A 165 -13.31 -6.34 8.78
CA ASN A 165 -13.48 -5.57 7.54
C ASN A 165 -12.58 -6.07 6.40
N MET A 166 -11.47 -6.76 6.69
CA MET A 166 -10.57 -7.31 5.67
C MET A 166 -11.26 -8.30 4.72
N TYR A 167 -12.25 -9.05 5.20
CA TYR A 167 -12.99 -10.03 4.40
C TYR A 167 -14.02 -9.39 3.45
N HIS A 168 -14.45 -8.17 3.72
CA HIS A 168 -15.45 -7.45 2.95
C HIS A 168 -14.85 -6.45 1.96
N PHE A 169 -13.53 -6.34 1.90
CA PHE A 169 -12.86 -5.43 0.99
C PHE A 169 -12.84 -6.03 -0.43
N GLU A 170 -13.61 -5.45 -1.35
CA GLU A 170 -13.60 -5.81 -2.77
C GLU A 170 -12.50 -5.03 -3.50
N ILE A 171 -11.65 -5.78 -4.19
CA ILE A 171 -10.58 -5.23 -5.03
C ILE A 171 -11.04 -5.19 -6.48
#